data_68324cf6e25a9080e128e1253902474f
#
_entry.id   68324cf6e25a9080e128e1253902474f
#
_cell.length_a   1.000
_cell.length_b   1.000
_cell.length_c   1.000
_cell.angle_alpha   90.00
_cell.angle_beta   90.00
_cell.angle_gamma   90.00
#
_symmetry.space_group_name_H-M   'P 1'
#
loop_
_entity.id
_entity.type
_entity.pdbx_description
1 polymer ?
#
loop_
_entity_poly.entity_id
_entity_poly.type
_entity_poly.pdbx_seq_one_letter_code
_entity_poly.pdbx_strand_id
1 'polypeptide(L)'
;MTPPDPARPHVRALRGRPIVGAVVAAWLLAGCGSAAGGGAPGTSVPTAPPAAPAPATIAGPLVAAGVDIHAGPVPVPLQLQLPTLAVSAPVLGVGITAHGAMDAPEGVPGNPIWREAFWYRGGGIPGDDGTATIAGHVDDTLGRPALFAHIRDLHPGDPVVIHDTQSGLDIRFTVREVATYSVQQASQPAVLAAIYGAGPVAGTGPQPAPDGLAHLTLVTCAGDFVHGSYDHRVVVDAQRVG
;
A
#
# COMPACT_ATOMS: atom_id res chain seq x y z
N MET A 1 20.07 44.26 -31.92
CA MET A 1 18.64 43.92 -31.99
C MET A 1 18.36 42.90 -30.92
N THR A 2 17.88 43.41 -29.76
CA THR A 2 17.63 42.61 -28.56
C THR A 2 16.15 42.22 -28.53
N PRO A 3 15.76 40.97 -28.27
CA PRO A 3 14.38 40.56 -28.20
C PRO A 3 13.73 41.02 -26.88
N PRO A 4 12.42 41.26 -26.84
CA PRO A 4 11.71 41.80 -25.67
C PRO A 4 11.42 40.71 -24.62
N ASP A 5 11.45 41.18 -23.37
CA ASP A 5 11.16 40.51 -22.12
C ASP A 5 9.66 40.13 -22.00
N PRO A 6 9.26 38.88 -21.68
CA PRO A 6 7.86 38.56 -21.43
C PRO A 6 7.43 38.93 -20.01
N ALA A 7 6.33 39.64 -19.95
CA ALA A 7 5.68 40.20 -18.78
C ALA A 7 5.32 39.16 -17.69
N ARG A 8 5.63 39.50 -16.43
CA ARG A 8 5.22 38.79 -15.20
C ARG A 8 3.74 39.01 -14.90
N PRO A 9 2.97 37.97 -14.56
CA PRO A 9 1.62 38.16 -14.04
C PRO A 9 1.64 38.59 -12.57
N HIS A 10 0.92 39.64 -12.27
CA HIS A 10 0.68 40.16 -10.91
C HIS A 10 -0.25 39.22 -10.14
N VAL A 11 0.25 38.65 -9.05
CA VAL A 11 -0.57 37.90 -8.09
C VAL A 11 -1.23 38.88 -7.14
N ARG A 12 -2.56 38.96 -7.21
CA ARG A 12 -3.44 39.77 -6.37
C ARG A 12 -3.71 39.03 -5.06
N ALA A 13 -3.20 39.54 -3.95
CA ALA A 13 -3.43 39.03 -2.61
C ALA A 13 -4.89 39.30 -2.19
N LEU A 14 -5.64 38.25 -1.90
CA LEU A 14 -6.94 38.30 -1.24
C LEU A 14 -6.75 38.25 0.28
N ARG A 15 -7.03 39.36 0.94
CA ARG A 15 -7.12 39.47 2.41
C ARG A 15 -8.45 38.86 2.87
N GLY A 16 -8.39 37.73 3.58
CA GLY A 16 -9.51 37.12 4.31
C GLY A 16 -9.61 37.72 5.72
N ARG A 17 -10.82 38.12 6.12
CA ARG A 17 -11.20 38.66 7.42
C ARG A 17 -11.41 37.54 8.45
N PRO A 18 -11.10 37.76 9.74
CA PRO A 18 -11.40 36.76 10.79
C PRO A 18 -12.87 36.90 11.23
N ILE A 19 -13.54 35.78 11.41
CA ILE A 19 -14.84 35.71 12.10
C ILE A 19 -14.58 35.19 13.51
N VAL A 20 -14.80 36.08 14.47
CA VAL A 20 -14.91 35.78 15.90
C VAL A 20 -16.37 35.48 16.19
N GLY A 21 -16.64 34.37 16.83
CA GLY A 21 -17.96 33.99 17.31
C GLY A 21 -17.86 33.09 18.53
N ALA A 22 -17.85 33.68 19.71
CA ALA A 22 -17.99 33.01 20.98
C ALA A 22 -19.48 32.89 21.32
N VAL A 23 -19.95 31.70 21.72
CA VAL A 23 -21.17 31.55 22.52
C VAL A 23 -20.93 30.51 23.60
N VAL A 24 -20.89 31.01 24.83
CA VAL A 24 -20.97 30.26 26.07
C VAL A 24 -22.44 30.11 26.44
N ALA A 25 -22.88 28.90 26.78
CA ALA A 25 -24.12 28.71 27.55
C ALA A 25 -23.94 27.57 28.53
N ALA A 26 -23.75 27.95 29.78
CA ALA A 26 -23.85 27.07 30.93
C ALA A 26 -25.30 26.86 31.33
N TRP A 27 -25.69 25.63 31.61
CA TRP A 27 -26.90 25.36 32.40
C TRP A 27 -26.57 24.37 33.51
N LEU A 28 -26.51 24.94 34.71
CA LEU A 28 -26.59 24.20 35.96
C LEU A 28 -28.07 24.07 36.34
N LEU A 29 -28.55 22.86 36.62
CA LEU A 29 -29.71 22.69 37.48
C LEU A 29 -29.47 21.43 38.33
N ALA A 30 -29.33 21.70 39.62
CA ALA A 30 -29.40 20.75 40.70
C ALA A 30 -30.86 20.32 40.93
N GLY A 31 -31.08 19.04 41.18
CA GLY A 31 -32.34 18.47 41.63
C GLY A 31 -32.11 17.26 42.54
N CYS A 32 -32.08 17.50 43.85
CA CYS A 32 -32.24 16.45 44.85
C CYS A 32 -33.69 15.96 44.89
N GLY A 33 -33.88 14.65 44.81
CA GLY A 33 -35.17 14.01 45.07
C GLY A 33 -34.93 12.60 45.62
N SER A 34 -35.00 12.44 46.93
CA SER A 34 -35.09 11.15 47.62
C SER A 34 -36.51 10.59 47.49
N ALA A 35 -36.67 9.34 47.05
CA ALA A 35 -37.83 8.53 47.37
C ALA A 35 -37.48 7.06 47.37
N ALA A 36 -37.94 6.41 48.43
CA ALA A 36 -37.70 5.03 48.81
C ALA A 36 -38.50 3.99 48.02
N GLY A 37 -37.93 2.79 47.90
CA GLY A 37 -38.63 1.51 47.97
C GLY A 37 -39.35 1.05 46.71
N GLY A 38 -38.86 -0.04 46.13
CA GLY A 38 -39.65 -0.83 45.16
C GLY A 38 -38.76 -1.82 44.42
N GLY A 39 -39.04 -3.09 44.52
CA GLY A 39 -38.31 -4.25 44.01
C GLY A 39 -37.75 -4.14 42.65
N ALA A 40 -36.54 -4.57 42.47
CA ALA A 40 -35.81 -4.62 41.22
C ALA A 40 -36.40 -5.72 40.30
N PRO A 41 -36.89 -5.38 39.11
CA PRO A 41 -36.92 -6.35 38.02
C PRO A 41 -35.50 -6.56 37.51
N GLY A 42 -35.10 -7.82 37.45
CA GLY A 42 -33.79 -8.21 36.92
C GLY A 42 -33.56 -7.63 35.54
N THR A 43 -32.68 -6.65 35.47
CA THR A 43 -32.22 -6.10 34.20
C THR A 43 -31.29 -7.14 33.57
N SER A 44 -31.82 -7.89 32.61
CA SER A 44 -30.99 -8.69 31.72
C SER A 44 -30.07 -7.74 30.98
N VAL A 45 -28.80 -7.73 31.37
CA VAL A 45 -27.72 -7.03 30.61
C VAL A 45 -27.72 -7.67 29.23
N PRO A 46 -27.91 -6.91 28.13
CA PRO A 46 -27.75 -7.47 26.82
C PRO A 46 -26.28 -7.95 26.69
N THR A 47 -26.15 -9.27 26.53
CA THR A 47 -24.83 -9.84 26.17
C THR A 47 -24.45 -9.23 24.82
N ALA A 48 -23.40 -8.41 24.80
CA ALA A 48 -22.85 -7.89 23.55
C ALA A 48 -22.55 -9.08 22.62
N PRO A 49 -22.87 -8.99 21.35
CA PRO A 49 -22.49 -10.01 20.39
C PRO A 49 -20.96 -10.23 20.47
N PRO A 50 -20.50 -11.48 20.32
CA PRO A 50 -19.08 -11.76 20.33
C PRO A 50 -18.38 -10.84 19.30
N ALA A 51 -17.31 -10.18 19.72
CA ALA A 51 -16.51 -9.35 18.83
C ALA A 51 -16.08 -10.20 17.64
N ALA A 52 -16.20 -9.64 16.43
CA ALA A 52 -15.70 -10.27 15.24
C ALA A 52 -14.20 -10.60 15.45
N PRO A 53 -13.72 -11.78 14.99
CA PRO A 53 -12.31 -12.10 15.11
C PRO A 53 -11.46 -11.00 14.47
N ALA A 54 -10.41 -10.58 15.16
CA ALA A 54 -9.45 -9.60 14.61
C ALA A 54 -8.92 -10.13 13.26
N PRO A 55 -8.72 -9.27 12.28
CA PRO A 55 -8.18 -9.68 10.98
C PRO A 55 -6.82 -10.35 11.16
N ALA A 56 -6.58 -11.42 10.40
CA ALA A 56 -5.30 -12.11 10.41
C ALA A 56 -4.18 -11.15 9.96
N THR A 57 -3.05 -11.16 10.68
CA THR A 57 -1.87 -10.37 10.36
C THR A 57 -0.64 -11.26 10.29
N ILE A 58 0.29 -10.93 9.41
CA ILE A 58 1.60 -11.61 9.25
C ILE A 58 2.75 -10.78 9.82
N ALA A 59 2.46 -9.73 10.60
CA ALA A 59 3.45 -8.77 11.06
C ALA A 59 4.66 -9.39 11.81
N GLY A 60 4.44 -10.46 12.57
CA GLY A 60 5.47 -11.05 13.42
C GLY A 60 6.76 -11.46 12.69
N PRO A 61 6.71 -12.33 11.66
CA PRO A 61 7.90 -12.77 10.93
C PRO A 61 8.58 -11.61 10.16
N LEU A 62 7.80 -10.69 9.63
CA LEU A 62 8.31 -9.59 8.80
C LEU A 62 8.99 -8.52 9.63
N VAL A 63 8.47 -8.22 10.83
CA VAL A 63 9.11 -7.29 11.77
C VAL A 63 10.48 -7.84 12.22
N ALA A 64 10.60 -9.16 12.44
CA ALA A 64 11.87 -9.79 12.78
C ALA A 64 12.90 -9.77 11.63
N ALA A 65 12.48 -9.62 10.39
CA ALA A 65 13.39 -9.52 9.24
C ALA A 65 14.27 -8.25 9.24
N GLY A 66 14.03 -7.34 10.19
CA GLY A 66 14.81 -6.11 10.39
C GLY A 66 14.65 -5.13 9.22
N VAL A 67 14.59 -3.86 9.53
CA VAL A 67 14.27 -2.81 8.55
C VAL A 67 15.53 -2.12 8.04
N ASP A 68 16.62 -2.85 7.80
CA ASP A 68 17.69 -2.27 7.00
C ASP A 68 17.27 -2.30 5.54
N ILE A 69 16.74 -1.17 5.08
CA ILE A 69 16.31 -1.00 3.69
C ILE A 69 17.47 -0.98 2.70
N HIS A 70 18.72 -0.94 3.16
CA HIS A 70 19.92 -1.03 2.31
C HIS A 70 20.51 -2.44 2.28
N ALA A 71 20.02 -3.35 3.12
CA ALA A 71 20.42 -4.75 3.02
C ALA A 71 19.87 -5.39 1.76
N GLY A 72 20.61 -6.34 1.21
CA GLY A 72 20.19 -7.10 0.04
C GLY A 72 18.89 -7.90 0.25
N PRO A 73 18.45 -8.61 -0.78
CA PRO A 73 17.23 -9.41 -0.73
C PRO A 73 17.29 -10.47 0.39
N VAL A 74 16.19 -10.63 1.12
CA VAL A 74 16.04 -11.66 2.16
C VAL A 74 14.82 -12.52 1.88
N PRO A 75 14.90 -13.83 2.04
CA PRO A 75 13.72 -14.68 2.00
C PRO A 75 12.75 -14.29 3.11
N VAL A 76 11.46 -14.24 2.78
CA VAL A 76 10.37 -14.08 3.75
C VAL A 76 9.40 -15.25 3.61
N PRO A 77 8.69 -15.65 4.67
CA PRO A 77 7.80 -16.81 4.63
C PRO A 77 6.47 -16.47 3.94
N LEU A 78 6.53 -15.81 2.78
CA LEU A 78 5.36 -15.38 2.03
C LEU A 78 5.36 -15.95 0.62
N GLN A 79 4.16 -16.20 0.13
CA GLN A 79 3.87 -16.58 -1.25
C GLN A 79 2.78 -15.65 -1.80
N LEU A 80 3.05 -15.01 -2.93
CA LEU A 80 2.04 -14.27 -3.69
C LEU A 80 1.29 -15.24 -4.59
N GLN A 81 -0.05 -15.15 -4.57
CA GLN A 81 -0.91 -15.91 -5.46
C GLN A 81 -1.86 -14.96 -6.21
N LEU A 82 -1.91 -15.13 -7.54
CA LEU A 82 -2.84 -14.44 -8.43
C LEU A 82 -3.67 -15.51 -9.16
N PRO A 83 -4.77 -15.99 -8.56
CA PRO A 83 -5.52 -17.14 -9.08
C PRO A 83 -6.01 -16.96 -10.52
N THR A 84 -6.47 -15.76 -10.88
CA THR A 84 -6.93 -15.43 -12.24
C THR A 84 -5.85 -15.64 -13.31
N LEU A 85 -4.58 -15.43 -12.94
CA LEU A 85 -3.42 -15.59 -13.84
C LEU A 85 -2.70 -16.92 -13.66
N ALA A 86 -3.19 -17.78 -12.77
CA ALA A 86 -2.51 -19.03 -12.37
C ALA A 86 -1.06 -18.80 -11.90
N VAL A 87 -0.79 -17.65 -11.25
CA VAL A 87 0.51 -17.30 -10.69
C VAL A 87 0.57 -17.72 -9.22
N SER A 88 1.68 -18.33 -8.83
CA SER A 88 2.04 -18.61 -7.45
C SER A 88 3.56 -18.50 -7.33
N ALA A 89 4.06 -17.58 -6.49
CA ALA A 89 5.47 -17.23 -6.44
C ALA A 89 5.96 -16.96 -5.01
N PRO A 90 7.17 -17.40 -4.65
CA PRO A 90 7.79 -16.98 -3.39
C PRO A 90 8.04 -15.46 -3.40
N VAL A 91 8.07 -14.88 -2.21
CA VAL A 91 8.34 -13.45 -2.01
C VAL A 91 9.71 -13.27 -1.38
N LEU A 92 10.50 -12.35 -1.93
CA LEU A 92 11.70 -11.82 -1.30
C LEU A 92 11.42 -10.45 -0.72
N GLY A 93 11.87 -10.20 0.49
CA GLY A 93 11.91 -8.86 1.06
C GLY A 93 13.10 -8.09 0.48
N VAL A 94 12.84 -6.98 -0.20
CA VAL A 94 13.86 -6.14 -0.83
C VAL A 94 13.89 -4.74 -0.21
N GLY A 95 15.01 -4.07 -0.35
CA GLY A 95 15.19 -2.69 0.08
C GLY A 95 15.20 -1.71 -1.09
N ILE A 96 16.11 -0.73 -0.98
CA ILE A 96 16.38 0.24 -2.04
C ILE A 96 17.84 0.12 -2.51
N THR A 97 18.05 0.35 -3.79
CA THR A 97 19.37 0.43 -4.40
C THR A 97 20.12 1.70 -3.95
N ALA A 98 21.41 1.77 -4.23
CA ALA A 98 22.20 2.98 -3.99
C ALA A 98 21.67 4.24 -4.72
N HIS A 99 20.81 4.05 -5.74
CA HIS A 99 20.16 5.12 -6.49
C HIS A 99 18.77 5.49 -5.96
N GLY A 100 18.36 4.90 -4.83
CA GLY A 100 17.07 5.18 -4.19
C GLY A 100 15.84 4.53 -4.86
N ALA A 101 16.04 3.62 -5.81
CA ALA A 101 14.95 2.85 -6.42
C ALA A 101 14.71 1.57 -5.61
N MET A 102 13.47 1.08 -5.60
CA MET A 102 13.16 -0.25 -5.07
C MET A 102 14.05 -1.28 -5.76
N ASP A 103 14.69 -2.13 -4.96
CA ASP A 103 15.54 -3.19 -5.49
C ASP A 103 14.66 -4.27 -6.17
N ALA A 104 15.07 -4.66 -7.36
CA ALA A 104 14.47 -5.75 -8.11
C ALA A 104 15.62 -6.61 -8.66
N PRO A 105 16.09 -7.60 -7.90
CA PRO A 105 17.25 -8.38 -8.25
C PRO A 105 17.10 -9.06 -9.61
N GLU A 106 18.15 -9.03 -10.40
CA GLU A 106 18.21 -9.66 -11.72
C GLU A 106 19.16 -10.85 -11.69
N GLY A 107 19.07 -11.70 -12.70
CA GLY A 107 19.93 -12.86 -12.87
C GLY A 107 20.23 -13.18 -14.32
N VAL A 108 21.06 -14.20 -14.53
CA VAL A 108 21.26 -14.75 -15.87
C VAL A 108 19.94 -15.33 -16.41
N PRO A 109 19.77 -15.46 -17.73
CA PRO A 109 18.58 -16.09 -18.30
C PRO A 109 18.31 -17.47 -17.69
N GLY A 110 17.06 -17.69 -17.24
CA GLY A 110 16.66 -18.93 -16.59
C GLY A 110 16.92 -19.00 -15.09
N ASN A 111 17.48 -17.95 -14.46
CA ASN A 111 17.58 -17.87 -13.01
C ASN A 111 16.16 -17.82 -12.40
N PRO A 112 15.91 -18.55 -11.28
CA PRO A 112 14.63 -18.53 -10.58
C PRO A 112 14.14 -17.13 -10.19
N ILE A 113 15.04 -16.16 -10.00
CA ILE A 113 14.74 -14.78 -9.64
C ILE A 113 13.67 -14.12 -10.54
N TRP A 114 13.62 -14.52 -11.83
CA TRP A 114 12.63 -14.01 -12.78
C TRP A 114 11.20 -14.48 -12.50
N ARG A 115 11.03 -15.40 -11.55
CA ARG A 115 9.75 -15.95 -11.11
C ARG A 115 9.45 -15.68 -9.64
N GLU A 116 10.20 -14.77 -9.03
CA GLU A 116 10.01 -14.34 -7.65
C GLU A 116 9.35 -12.96 -7.60
N ALA A 117 8.59 -12.72 -6.54
CA ALA A 117 7.98 -11.43 -6.23
C ALA A 117 8.85 -10.69 -5.20
N PHE A 118 8.90 -9.37 -5.27
CA PHE A 118 9.77 -8.53 -4.45
C PHE A 118 8.91 -7.60 -3.59
N TRP A 119 8.82 -7.89 -2.27
CA TRP A 119 8.14 -7.00 -1.33
C TRP A 119 9.08 -5.92 -0.83
N TYR A 120 8.67 -4.65 -0.95
CA TYR A 120 9.42 -3.50 -0.47
C TYR A 120 9.34 -3.39 1.06
N ARG A 121 10.44 -3.68 1.76
CA ARG A 121 10.54 -3.67 3.23
C ARG A 121 10.41 -2.28 3.86
N GLY A 122 10.61 -1.21 3.09
CA GLY A 122 10.45 0.18 3.55
C GLY A 122 9.00 0.67 3.52
N GLY A 123 8.08 -0.11 2.93
CA GLY A 123 6.65 0.16 2.86
C GLY A 123 5.85 -0.57 3.94
N GLY A 124 4.52 -0.59 3.76
CA GLY A 124 3.61 -1.33 4.64
C GLY A 124 3.86 -2.83 4.63
N ILE A 125 3.42 -3.49 5.70
CA ILE A 125 3.40 -4.94 5.81
C ILE A 125 2.13 -5.46 5.11
N PRO A 126 2.20 -6.50 4.26
CA PRO A 126 1.02 -7.03 3.62
C PRO A 126 -0.05 -7.46 4.65
N GLY A 127 -1.20 -6.80 4.60
CA GLY A 127 -2.34 -7.07 5.49
C GLY A 127 -2.49 -6.11 6.67
N ASP A 128 -1.50 -5.31 7.01
CA ASP A 128 -1.62 -4.23 7.98
C ASP A 128 -2.17 -2.95 7.32
N ASP A 129 -2.70 -2.05 8.13
CA ASP A 129 -3.18 -0.74 7.67
C ASP A 129 -2.07 0.01 6.95
N GLY A 130 -2.33 0.44 5.73
CA GLY A 130 -1.35 1.11 4.88
C GLY A 130 -1.18 0.44 3.54
N THR A 131 -0.08 0.74 2.83
CA THR A 131 0.19 0.20 1.49
C THR A 131 1.43 -0.68 1.50
N ALA A 132 1.25 -1.96 1.23
CA ALA A 132 2.34 -2.87 0.92
C ALA A 132 2.60 -2.88 -0.59
N THR A 133 3.87 -2.86 -1.00
CA THR A 133 4.23 -2.84 -2.43
C THR A 133 5.01 -4.10 -2.78
N ILE A 134 4.56 -4.78 -3.82
CA ILE A 134 5.22 -5.96 -4.37
C ILE A 134 5.52 -5.72 -5.85
N ALA A 135 6.80 -5.76 -6.22
CA ALA A 135 7.25 -5.72 -7.60
C ALA A 135 7.50 -7.12 -8.15
N GLY A 136 7.55 -7.22 -9.47
CA GLY A 136 8.00 -8.41 -10.20
C GLY A 136 8.41 -8.04 -11.61
N HIS A 137 9.30 -8.82 -12.19
CA HIS A 137 9.77 -8.59 -13.56
C HIS A 137 8.68 -8.89 -14.60
N VAL A 138 8.62 -8.07 -15.65
CA VAL A 138 7.76 -8.30 -16.82
C VAL A 138 8.37 -9.38 -17.73
N ASP A 139 9.68 -9.36 -17.89
CA ASP A 139 10.45 -10.31 -18.69
C ASP A 139 11.87 -10.52 -18.13
N ASP A 140 12.60 -11.47 -18.69
CA ASP A 140 14.01 -11.69 -18.40
C ASP A 140 14.91 -10.95 -19.43
N THR A 141 16.22 -11.06 -19.25
CA THR A 141 17.22 -10.39 -20.12
C THR A 141 17.20 -10.84 -21.58
N LEU A 142 16.42 -11.85 -21.93
CA LEU A 142 16.17 -12.30 -23.32
C LEU A 142 14.77 -11.90 -23.82
N GLY A 143 14.01 -11.10 -23.06
CA GLY A 143 12.64 -10.71 -23.39
C GLY A 143 11.61 -11.84 -23.23
N ARG A 144 11.94 -12.89 -22.49
CA ARG A 144 10.97 -13.98 -22.22
C ARG A 144 10.09 -13.62 -21.03
N PRO A 145 8.77 -13.91 -21.08
CA PRO A 145 7.84 -13.57 -20.01
C PRO A 145 8.33 -14.01 -18.63
N ALA A 146 8.39 -13.08 -17.68
CA ALA A 146 8.70 -13.31 -16.28
C ALA A 146 7.43 -13.34 -15.43
N LEU A 147 7.56 -13.23 -14.09
CA LEU A 147 6.46 -13.40 -13.15
C LEU A 147 5.26 -12.50 -13.46
N PHE A 148 5.52 -11.21 -13.72
CA PHE A 148 4.48 -10.19 -13.88
C PHE A 148 4.20 -9.81 -15.34
N ALA A 149 4.56 -10.67 -16.30
CA ALA A 149 4.31 -10.43 -17.72
C ALA A 149 2.83 -10.10 -18.04
N HIS A 150 1.91 -10.63 -17.24
CA HIS A 150 0.46 -10.59 -17.47
C HIS A 150 -0.34 -9.87 -16.39
N ILE A 151 0.26 -9.15 -15.44
CA ILE A 151 -0.53 -8.49 -14.38
C ILE A 151 -1.47 -7.41 -14.92
N ARG A 152 -1.20 -6.88 -16.11
CA ARG A 152 -2.11 -5.94 -16.81
C ARG A 152 -3.46 -6.55 -17.17
N ASP A 153 -3.56 -7.89 -17.23
CA ASP A 153 -4.74 -8.64 -17.60
C ASP A 153 -5.67 -8.90 -16.39
N LEU A 154 -5.28 -8.44 -15.20
CA LEU A 154 -6.15 -8.41 -14.02
C LEU A 154 -7.24 -7.36 -14.19
N HIS A 155 -8.39 -7.61 -13.55
CA HIS A 155 -9.56 -6.73 -13.57
C HIS A 155 -10.04 -6.43 -12.14
N PRO A 156 -10.75 -5.31 -11.91
CA PRO A 156 -11.43 -5.07 -10.65
C PRO A 156 -12.32 -6.25 -10.26
N GLY A 157 -12.16 -6.72 -9.01
CA GLY A 157 -12.82 -7.91 -8.50
C GLY A 157 -11.95 -9.17 -8.46
N ASP A 158 -10.85 -9.22 -9.19
CA ASP A 158 -9.95 -10.36 -9.17
C ASP A 158 -9.28 -10.54 -7.80
N PRO A 159 -9.13 -11.79 -7.32
CA PRO A 159 -8.49 -12.06 -6.04
C PRO A 159 -6.98 -11.98 -6.13
N VAL A 160 -6.36 -11.41 -5.08
CA VAL A 160 -4.93 -11.48 -4.80
C VAL A 160 -4.76 -12.05 -3.39
N VAL A 161 -3.88 -13.04 -3.22
CA VAL A 161 -3.66 -13.67 -1.91
C VAL A 161 -2.19 -13.60 -1.54
N ILE A 162 -1.93 -13.16 -0.32
CA ILE A 162 -0.64 -13.33 0.33
C ILE A 162 -0.78 -14.48 1.32
N HIS A 163 -0.11 -15.59 1.02
CA HIS A 163 -0.09 -16.78 1.86
C HIS A 163 1.16 -16.77 2.73
N ASP A 164 1.00 -16.80 4.04
CA ASP A 164 2.10 -17.04 4.98
C ASP A 164 2.40 -18.54 5.06
N THR A 165 3.53 -18.95 4.52
CA THR A 165 3.95 -20.36 4.45
C THR A 165 4.35 -20.93 5.81
N GLN A 166 4.57 -20.08 6.82
CA GLN A 166 4.93 -20.50 8.16
C GLN A 166 3.70 -20.77 9.03
N SER A 167 2.73 -19.84 9.01
CA SER A 167 1.49 -19.96 9.79
C SER A 167 0.36 -20.64 9.05
N GLY A 168 0.43 -20.72 7.72
CA GLY A 168 -0.64 -21.21 6.86
C GLY A 168 -1.80 -20.20 6.68
N LEU A 169 -1.62 -18.96 7.12
CA LEU A 169 -2.64 -17.92 6.98
C LEU A 169 -2.69 -17.34 5.57
N ASP A 170 -3.89 -17.07 5.10
CA ASP A 170 -4.14 -16.33 3.86
C ASP A 170 -4.63 -14.92 4.17
N ILE A 171 -3.97 -13.91 3.63
CA ILE A 171 -4.46 -12.55 3.59
C ILE A 171 -4.97 -12.29 2.19
N ARG A 172 -6.26 -11.94 2.11
CA ARG A 172 -6.97 -11.81 0.83
C ARG A 172 -7.21 -10.35 0.50
N PHE A 173 -6.93 -10.03 -0.74
CA PHE A 173 -7.18 -8.72 -1.33
C PHE A 173 -8.04 -8.90 -2.58
N THR A 174 -8.71 -7.82 -2.97
CA THR A 174 -9.44 -7.74 -4.24
C THR A 174 -8.90 -6.57 -5.04
N VAL A 175 -8.60 -6.80 -6.30
CA VAL A 175 -8.16 -5.76 -7.25
C VAL A 175 -9.22 -4.66 -7.33
N ARG A 176 -8.79 -3.42 -7.19
CA ARG A 176 -9.63 -2.21 -7.30
C ARG A 176 -9.41 -1.50 -8.62
N GLU A 177 -8.16 -1.41 -9.02
CA GLU A 177 -7.77 -0.69 -10.22
C GLU A 177 -6.52 -1.32 -10.85
N VAL A 178 -6.44 -1.25 -12.17
CA VAL A 178 -5.24 -1.56 -12.95
C VAL A 178 -4.95 -0.34 -13.83
N ALA A 179 -3.81 0.29 -13.61
CA ALA A 179 -3.41 1.50 -14.33
C ALA A 179 -2.04 1.32 -14.99
N THR A 180 -1.84 2.03 -16.10
CA THR A 180 -0.53 2.11 -16.75
C THR A 180 -0.08 3.57 -16.75
N TYR A 181 1.11 3.81 -16.21
CA TYR A 181 1.73 5.13 -16.12
C TYR A 181 3.01 5.16 -16.94
N SER A 182 3.29 6.25 -17.64
CA SER A 182 4.66 6.51 -18.10
C SER A 182 5.59 6.66 -16.90
N VAL A 183 6.90 6.44 -17.07
CA VAL A 183 7.89 6.63 -15.99
C VAL A 183 7.80 8.04 -15.41
N GLN A 184 7.56 9.06 -16.24
CA GLN A 184 7.37 10.43 -15.78
C GLN A 184 6.11 10.59 -14.90
N GLN A 185 5.00 9.97 -15.25
CA GLN A 185 3.78 9.96 -14.43
C GLN A 185 3.98 9.17 -13.13
N ALA A 186 4.62 7.99 -13.22
CA ALA A 186 4.92 7.16 -12.06
C ALA A 186 5.86 7.85 -11.06
N SER A 187 6.67 8.81 -11.51
CA SER A 187 7.57 9.60 -10.65
C SER A 187 6.89 10.79 -9.96
N GLN A 188 5.62 11.06 -10.25
CA GLN A 188 4.90 12.16 -9.59
C GLN A 188 4.61 11.80 -8.13
N PRO A 189 4.73 12.75 -7.18
CA PRO A 189 4.56 12.48 -5.75
C PRO A 189 3.25 11.77 -5.39
N ALA A 190 2.14 12.14 -6.04
CA ALA A 190 0.85 11.52 -5.79
C ALA A 190 0.80 10.05 -6.23
N VAL A 191 1.40 9.73 -7.38
CA VAL A 191 1.46 8.34 -7.89
C VAL A 191 2.45 7.51 -7.06
N LEU A 192 3.60 8.08 -6.68
CA LEU A 192 4.53 7.42 -5.76
C LEU A 192 3.88 7.12 -4.41
N ALA A 193 3.09 8.04 -3.86
CA ALA A 193 2.35 7.84 -2.62
C ALA A 193 1.27 6.75 -2.78
N ALA A 194 0.63 6.64 -3.93
CA ALA A 194 -0.32 5.56 -4.20
C ALA A 194 0.38 4.19 -4.31
N ILE A 195 1.58 4.14 -4.91
CA ILE A 195 2.34 2.89 -5.08
C ILE A 195 2.96 2.45 -3.75
N TYR A 196 3.63 3.34 -3.02
CA TYR A 196 4.47 3.00 -1.87
C TYR A 196 3.89 3.39 -0.52
N GLY A 197 2.71 4.00 -0.48
CA GLY A 197 2.19 4.66 0.71
C GLY A 197 2.90 6.00 1.00
N ALA A 198 2.39 6.75 1.98
CA ALA A 198 2.87 8.11 2.25
C ALA A 198 4.27 8.17 2.91
N GLY A 199 4.65 7.13 3.65
CA GLY A 199 5.82 7.19 4.54
C GLY A 199 7.18 7.10 3.85
N PRO A 200 7.50 6.05 3.10
CA PRO A 200 8.86 5.81 2.60
C PRO A 200 9.35 6.88 1.62
N VAL A 201 8.43 7.43 0.82
CA VAL A 201 8.74 8.48 -0.17
C VAL A 201 8.99 9.84 0.48
N ALA A 202 8.38 10.09 1.63
CA ALA A 202 8.54 11.32 2.40
C ALA A 202 9.70 11.24 3.43
N GLY A 203 10.44 10.13 3.50
CA GLY A 203 11.50 9.92 4.50
C GLY A 203 10.97 9.59 5.90
N THR A 204 9.70 9.31 6.02
CA THR A 204 9.06 8.80 7.25
C THR A 204 8.80 7.31 7.09
N GLY A 205 8.69 6.54 8.17
CA GLY A 205 8.34 5.11 8.12
C GLY A 205 6.95 4.88 7.51
N PRO A 206 6.55 3.61 7.30
CA PRO A 206 5.23 3.28 6.79
C PRO A 206 4.12 3.97 7.58
N GLN A 207 3.14 4.52 6.89
CA GLN A 207 2.00 5.21 7.48
C GLN A 207 0.72 4.45 7.15
N PRO A 208 -0.29 4.46 8.04
CA PRO A 208 -1.62 3.99 7.70
C PRO A 208 -2.15 4.69 6.45
N ALA A 209 -2.91 3.96 5.62
CA ALA A 209 -3.59 4.57 4.49
C ALA A 209 -4.63 5.60 4.99
N PRO A 210 -4.93 6.65 4.20
CA PRO A 210 -5.90 7.69 4.62
C PRO A 210 -7.31 7.16 4.93
N ASP A 211 -7.68 6.03 4.35
CA ASP A 211 -8.98 5.36 4.57
C ASP A 211 -8.94 4.34 5.71
N GLY A 212 -7.77 4.14 6.36
CA GLY A 212 -7.58 3.18 7.45
C GLY A 212 -7.68 1.73 7.02
N LEU A 213 -7.45 1.44 5.73
CA LEU A 213 -7.54 0.09 5.17
C LEU A 213 -6.16 -0.42 4.74
N ALA A 214 -6.04 -1.74 4.63
CA ALA A 214 -4.85 -2.37 4.11
C ALA A 214 -4.91 -2.44 2.57
N HIS A 215 -3.91 -1.88 1.91
CA HIS A 215 -3.72 -1.89 0.47
C HIS A 215 -2.53 -2.74 0.08
N LEU A 216 -2.63 -3.35 -1.10
CA LEU A 216 -1.54 -4.07 -1.75
C LEU A 216 -1.38 -3.54 -3.17
N THR A 217 -0.20 -3.00 -3.46
CA THR A 217 0.14 -2.56 -4.82
C THR A 217 1.07 -3.57 -5.48
N LEU A 218 0.68 -4.06 -6.66
CA LEU A 218 1.58 -4.83 -7.53
C LEU A 218 2.12 -3.90 -8.62
N VAL A 219 3.43 -3.97 -8.91
CA VAL A 219 4.06 -3.10 -9.90
C VAL A 219 5.03 -3.86 -10.79
N THR A 220 5.00 -3.57 -12.09
CA THR A 220 5.94 -4.12 -13.07
C THR A 220 6.30 -3.08 -14.14
N CYS A 221 7.35 -3.36 -14.88
CA CYS A 221 7.73 -2.61 -16.08
C CYS A 221 6.76 -2.87 -17.24
N ALA A 222 6.61 -1.92 -18.13
CA ALA A 222 5.75 -2.01 -19.31
C ALA A 222 6.17 -1.02 -20.40
N GLY A 223 5.54 -1.13 -21.59
CA GLY A 223 5.79 -0.25 -22.73
C GLY A 223 7.02 -0.66 -23.53
N ASP A 224 7.69 0.32 -24.10
CA ASP A 224 8.87 0.10 -24.94
C ASP A 224 10.15 0.08 -24.10
N PHE A 225 11.08 -0.81 -24.47
CA PHE A 225 12.40 -0.85 -23.83
C PHE A 225 13.33 0.14 -24.55
N VAL A 226 13.55 1.33 -23.94
CA VAL A 226 14.30 2.44 -24.53
C VAL A 226 15.46 2.84 -23.62
N HIS A 227 16.65 2.98 -24.18
CA HIS A 227 17.86 3.41 -23.45
C HIS A 227 18.15 2.57 -22.20
N GLY A 228 17.85 1.26 -22.24
CA GLY A 228 18.14 0.34 -21.14
C GLY A 228 17.07 0.31 -20.03
N SER A 229 15.87 0.88 -20.27
CA SER A 229 14.77 0.86 -19.33
C SER A 229 13.42 0.83 -20.05
N TYR A 230 12.42 0.26 -19.43
CA TYR A 230 11.03 0.37 -19.87
C TYR A 230 10.46 1.76 -19.58
N ASP A 231 9.71 2.31 -20.52
CA ASP A 231 9.17 3.68 -20.47
C ASP A 231 7.84 3.81 -19.71
N HIS A 232 7.22 2.68 -19.33
CA HIS A 232 5.97 2.63 -18.56
C HIS A 232 6.07 1.69 -17.35
N ARG A 233 5.06 1.81 -16.46
CA ARG A 233 4.81 0.91 -15.34
C ARG A 233 3.33 0.51 -15.34
N VAL A 234 3.04 -0.78 -15.15
CA VAL A 234 1.70 -1.26 -14.79
C VAL A 234 1.64 -1.31 -13.27
N VAL A 235 0.58 -0.73 -12.73
CA VAL A 235 0.29 -0.67 -11.30
C VAL A 235 -1.09 -1.27 -11.07
N VAL A 236 -1.17 -2.26 -10.20
CA VAL A 236 -2.42 -2.88 -9.75
C VAL A 236 -2.62 -2.48 -8.30
N ASP A 237 -3.70 -1.77 -8.00
CA ASP A 237 -4.14 -1.52 -6.64
C ASP A 237 -5.14 -2.58 -6.22
N ALA A 238 -4.91 -3.18 -5.05
CA ALA A 238 -5.81 -4.15 -4.43
C ALA A 238 -6.03 -3.80 -2.96
N GLN A 239 -7.25 -3.99 -2.49
CA GLN A 239 -7.67 -3.68 -1.14
C GLN A 239 -8.00 -4.97 -0.38
N ARG A 240 -7.63 -5.03 0.88
CA ARG A 240 -7.93 -6.16 1.75
C ARG A 240 -9.44 -6.35 1.88
N VAL A 241 -9.88 -7.60 1.76
CA VAL A 241 -11.23 -8.04 2.10
C VAL A 241 -11.21 -8.68 3.47
N GLY A 242 -12.19 -8.30 4.32
CA GLY A 242 -12.28 -8.70 5.72
C GLY A 242 -12.45 -10.19 5.95
#